data_a6157b187a69d9d6115151a63eba31ae
#
_entry.id   a6157b187a69d9d6115151a63eba31ae
#
_cell.length_a   1.000
_cell.length_b   1.000
_cell.length_c   1.000
_cell.angle_alpha   90.00
_cell.angle_beta   90.00
_cell.angle_gamma   90.00
#
_symmetry.space_group_name_H-M   'P 1'
#
loop_
_entity.id
_entity.type
_entity.pdbx_description
1 polymer ?
#
loop_
_entity_poly.entity_id
_entity_poly.type
_entity_poly.pdbx_seq_one_letter_code
_entity_poly.pdbx_strand_id
1 'polypeptide(L)'
;MSCSFALAQGDAQLEVVVVLGSQIKGASISTALPVSVISSDDIDILGLDSGVELLENMAEQGLNYFTEQEAMSGGVNAARGDIGAYNLRNMGVGNTLVLLNGRRLVNSAGYQTELIGGDFVPTLTVNSNLIPTTGLDRVEILKDGASAIYGADALAGVVNNVIDAEYEGFSFSTRLKGYDHFEAEDLTFTSKFGMKFNDDASHLTVLVDYYDRDRIKATEDERWSIGDHRELLPDDSPWKTNTAYRNMHSYQY
;
A
#
# COMPACT_ATOMS: atom_id res chain seq x y z
N MET A 1 28.16 46.53 -21.39
CA MET A 1 27.13 46.50 -20.31
C MET A 1 26.58 45.07 -20.23
N SER A 2 27.11 44.30 -19.33
CA SER A 2 26.72 42.89 -19.14
C SER A 2 25.77 42.82 -17.98
N CYS A 3 24.54 42.39 -18.23
CA CYS A 3 23.51 42.22 -17.20
C CYS A 3 23.54 40.75 -16.75
N SER A 4 24.08 40.47 -15.58
CA SER A 4 24.04 39.17 -14.96
C SER A 4 22.72 39.02 -14.17
N PHE A 5 21.86 38.12 -14.62
CA PHE A 5 20.72 37.66 -13.82
C PHE A 5 21.23 36.62 -12.82
N ALA A 6 21.21 36.97 -11.55
CA ALA A 6 21.35 36.00 -10.46
C ALA A 6 19.99 35.35 -10.21
N LEU A 7 19.86 34.07 -10.56
CA LEU A 7 18.79 33.22 -10.10
C LEU A 7 19.07 32.86 -8.64
N ALA A 8 18.33 33.40 -7.72
CA ALA A 8 18.30 32.93 -6.35
C ALA A 8 17.61 31.56 -6.35
N GLN A 9 18.38 30.47 -6.29
CA GLN A 9 17.94 29.17 -5.86
C GLN A 9 17.69 29.28 -4.35
N GLY A 10 16.43 29.47 -3.98
CA GLY A 10 16.01 29.19 -2.61
C GLY A 10 15.97 27.68 -2.45
N ASP A 11 16.94 27.13 -1.72
CA ASP A 11 16.81 25.80 -1.12
C ASP A 11 15.64 25.87 -0.12
N ALA A 12 14.45 25.57 -0.58
CA ALA A 12 13.36 25.16 0.29
C ALA A 12 13.73 23.75 0.79
N GLN A 13 14.53 23.69 1.86
CA GLN A 13 14.57 22.48 2.68
C GLN A 13 13.17 22.31 3.24
N LEU A 14 12.40 21.40 2.64
CA LEU A 14 11.20 20.86 3.26
C LEU A 14 11.67 20.18 4.53
N GLU A 15 11.43 20.83 5.66
CA GLU A 15 11.57 20.19 6.98
C GLU A 15 10.48 19.13 7.06
N VAL A 16 10.82 17.89 6.68
CA VAL A 16 9.95 16.74 6.89
C VAL A 16 9.89 16.52 8.39
N VAL A 17 8.83 16.98 9.01
CA VAL A 17 8.56 16.73 10.43
C VAL A 17 8.09 15.28 10.57
N VAL A 18 9.03 14.36 10.76
CA VAL A 18 8.73 12.96 11.04
C VAL A 18 8.14 12.87 12.44
N VAL A 19 6.87 12.48 12.52
CA VAL A 19 6.12 12.38 13.79
C VAL A 19 6.35 11.03 14.48
N LEU A 20 6.90 10.04 13.77
CA LEU A 20 7.19 8.71 14.32
C LEU A 20 8.35 8.72 15.34
N GLY A 21 8.16 7.97 16.39
CA GLY A 21 9.21 7.73 17.39
C GLY A 21 9.25 8.71 18.56
N SER A 22 8.39 9.73 18.60
CA SER A 22 8.27 10.62 19.77
C SER A 22 6.83 10.90 20.16
N GLN A 23 6.51 10.66 21.42
CA GLN A 23 5.27 11.17 22.02
C GLN A 23 5.44 12.63 22.51
N ILE A 24 6.64 13.21 22.38
CA ILE A 24 6.94 14.56 22.81
C ILE A 24 6.93 15.48 21.60
N LYS A 25 5.98 16.41 21.56
CA LYS A 25 5.91 17.43 20.51
C LYS A 25 7.21 18.25 20.48
N GLY A 26 7.86 18.32 19.30
CA GLY A 26 9.07 19.12 19.10
C GLY A 26 10.40 18.42 19.36
N ALA A 27 10.41 17.14 19.70
CA ALA A 27 11.66 16.38 19.77
C ALA A 27 12.06 15.91 18.36
N SER A 28 13.19 16.40 17.85
CA SER A 28 13.77 15.90 16.60
C SER A 28 14.43 14.54 16.85
N ILE A 29 13.70 13.46 16.59
CA ILE A 29 14.20 12.08 16.77
C ILE A 29 14.76 11.52 15.45
N SER A 30 14.78 12.30 14.39
CA SER A 30 15.28 11.90 13.07
C SER A 30 16.72 11.36 13.05
N THR A 31 17.50 11.59 14.11
CA THR A 31 18.88 11.11 14.23
C THR A 31 19.05 9.79 15.00
N ALA A 32 18.01 9.31 15.69
CA ALA A 32 18.15 8.17 16.60
C ALA A 32 17.52 6.88 16.08
N LEU A 33 16.51 6.95 15.20
CA LEU A 33 15.80 5.79 14.69
C LEU A 33 15.73 5.80 13.17
N PRO A 34 15.90 4.63 12.52
CA PRO A 34 15.83 4.51 11.07
C PRO A 34 14.39 4.65 10.57
N VAL A 35 14.02 5.81 10.08
CA VAL A 35 12.72 6.08 9.47
C VAL A 35 12.90 6.21 7.96
N SER A 36 12.13 5.45 7.19
CA SER A 36 11.95 5.65 5.74
C SER A 36 10.68 6.46 5.52
N VAL A 37 10.70 7.32 4.50
CA VAL A 37 9.54 8.13 4.10
C VAL A 37 9.27 7.91 2.62
N ILE A 38 8.01 7.65 2.28
CA ILE A 38 7.48 7.64 0.91
C ILE A 38 6.61 8.89 0.82
N SER A 39 6.95 9.80 -0.06
CA SER A 39 6.22 11.06 -0.24
C SER A 39 4.99 10.90 -1.12
N SER A 40 4.09 11.89 -1.11
CA SER A 40 2.98 11.96 -2.07
C SER A 40 3.47 11.98 -3.51
N ASP A 41 4.58 12.66 -3.79
CA ASP A 41 5.17 12.69 -5.13
C ASP A 41 5.63 11.31 -5.59
N ASP A 42 6.22 10.50 -4.69
CA ASP A 42 6.60 9.11 -5.00
C ASP A 42 5.37 8.26 -5.31
N ILE A 43 4.30 8.40 -4.52
CA ILE A 43 3.02 7.71 -4.72
C ILE A 43 2.42 8.08 -6.08
N ASP A 44 2.43 9.35 -6.43
CA ASP A 44 1.88 9.83 -7.70
C ASP A 44 2.73 9.41 -8.91
N ILE A 45 4.04 9.49 -8.83
CA ILE A 45 4.97 9.08 -9.91
C ILE A 45 4.87 7.58 -10.18
N LEU A 46 4.77 6.77 -9.13
CA LEU A 46 4.64 5.32 -9.23
C LEU A 46 3.21 4.88 -9.60
N GLY A 47 2.24 5.79 -9.49
CA GLY A 47 0.84 5.51 -9.80
C GLY A 47 0.19 4.53 -8.83
N LEU A 48 0.48 4.64 -7.54
CA LEU A 48 -0.03 3.74 -6.52
C LEU A 48 -1.44 4.17 -6.09
N ASP A 49 -2.46 3.49 -6.55
CA ASP A 49 -3.86 3.85 -6.32
C ASP A 49 -4.53 3.03 -5.21
N SER A 50 -3.94 1.89 -4.85
CA SER A 50 -4.46 1.03 -3.79
C SER A 50 -3.44 0.77 -2.68
N GLY A 51 -3.95 0.39 -1.51
CA GLY A 51 -3.11 0.02 -0.38
C GLY A 51 -2.22 -1.20 -0.68
N VAL A 52 -2.67 -2.13 -1.52
CA VAL A 52 -1.86 -3.29 -1.94
C VAL A 52 -0.73 -2.86 -2.87
N GLU A 53 -0.98 -2.00 -3.84
CA GLU A 53 0.07 -1.45 -4.70
C GLU A 53 1.13 -0.70 -3.88
N LEU A 54 0.71 0.06 -2.87
CA LEU A 54 1.65 0.71 -1.94
C LEU A 54 2.50 -0.32 -1.19
N LEU A 55 1.88 -1.39 -0.67
CA LEU A 55 2.61 -2.46 0.03
C LEU A 55 3.65 -3.13 -0.86
N GLU A 56 3.29 -3.45 -2.10
CA GLU A 56 4.17 -4.14 -3.05
C GLU A 56 5.37 -3.27 -3.47
N ASN A 57 5.24 -1.95 -3.38
CA ASN A 57 6.32 -1.01 -3.68
C ASN A 57 7.17 -0.61 -2.47
N MET A 58 6.83 -1.08 -1.26
CA MET A 58 7.64 -0.81 -0.06
C MET A 58 8.83 -1.76 0.01
N ALA A 59 10.04 -1.21 0.07
CA ALA A 59 11.28 -2.01 0.18
C ALA A 59 11.36 -2.85 1.47
N GLU A 60 10.67 -2.42 2.51
CA GLU A 60 10.61 -3.08 3.82
C GLU A 60 9.58 -4.19 3.92
N GLN A 61 8.68 -4.29 2.96
CA GLN A 61 7.63 -5.31 2.92
C GLN A 61 8.24 -6.69 2.68
N GLY A 62 7.85 -7.65 3.51
CA GLY A 62 8.19 -9.05 3.33
C GLY A 62 7.19 -9.79 2.44
N LEU A 63 7.41 -11.10 2.26
CA LEU A 63 6.43 -11.97 1.62
C LEU A 63 5.08 -11.82 2.30
N ASN A 64 4.05 -11.64 1.48
CA ASN A 64 2.73 -11.36 2.00
C ASN A 64 1.70 -12.27 1.34
N TYR A 65 1.07 -13.12 2.16
CA TYR A 65 -0.10 -13.91 1.75
C TYR A 65 -1.42 -13.12 1.83
N PHE A 66 -1.33 -11.83 2.11
CA PHE A 66 -2.44 -10.90 2.30
C PHE A 66 -2.43 -9.86 1.18
N THR A 67 -2.41 -10.33 -0.07
CA THR A 67 -2.40 -9.50 -1.26
C THR A 67 -3.41 -10.01 -2.28
N GLU A 68 -3.69 -9.19 -3.29
CA GLU A 68 -4.50 -9.59 -4.43
C GLU A 68 -3.92 -10.80 -5.17
N GLN A 69 -2.59 -10.90 -5.27
CA GLN A 69 -1.93 -12.03 -5.91
C GLN A 69 -2.23 -13.36 -5.22
N GLU A 70 -2.28 -13.37 -3.88
CA GLU A 70 -2.70 -14.56 -3.12
C GLU A 70 -4.15 -14.92 -3.42
N ALA A 71 -5.04 -13.94 -3.46
CA ALA A 71 -6.44 -14.15 -3.79
C ALA A 71 -6.62 -14.71 -5.23
N MET A 72 -5.86 -14.18 -6.19
CA MET A 72 -5.89 -14.64 -7.59
C MET A 72 -5.28 -16.02 -7.77
N SER A 73 -4.24 -16.36 -7.01
CA SER A 73 -3.57 -17.66 -7.11
C SER A 73 -4.37 -18.83 -6.52
N GLY A 74 -5.50 -18.56 -5.87
CA GLY A 74 -6.31 -19.56 -5.19
C GLY A 74 -5.66 -20.08 -3.92
N GLY A 75 -4.82 -19.29 -3.28
CA GLY A 75 -4.16 -19.62 -2.02
C GLY A 75 -5.11 -19.76 -0.85
N VAL A 76 -4.56 -20.00 0.33
CA VAL A 76 -5.34 -20.28 1.56
C VAL A 76 -6.26 -19.13 1.96
N ASN A 77 -5.95 -17.92 1.54
CA ASN A 77 -6.71 -16.71 1.82
C ASN A 77 -7.62 -16.27 0.66
N ALA A 78 -7.62 -17.00 -0.44
CA ALA A 78 -8.52 -16.74 -1.55
C ALA A 78 -9.99 -16.70 -1.09
N ALA A 79 -10.76 -15.78 -1.65
CA ALA A 79 -12.17 -15.56 -1.33
C ALA A 79 -12.49 -15.14 0.12
N ARG A 80 -11.50 -14.71 0.92
CA ARG A 80 -11.71 -14.20 2.29
C ARG A 80 -11.84 -12.68 2.40
N GLY A 81 -12.00 -12.04 1.28
CA GLY A 81 -12.07 -10.59 1.17
C GLY A 81 -10.73 -10.00 0.73
N ASP A 82 -10.80 -8.77 0.31
CA ASP A 82 -9.67 -7.99 -0.17
C ASP A 82 -8.98 -7.32 1.02
N ILE A 83 -8.09 -8.05 1.68
CA ILE A 83 -7.32 -7.55 2.83
C ILE A 83 -5.86 -7.49 2.46
N GLY A 84 -5.32 -6.29 2.29
CA GLY A 84 -3.89 -6.05 2.25
C GLY A 84 -3.33 -5.84 3.65
N ALA A 85 -2.17 -6.40 3.98
CA ALA A 85 -1.58 -6.26 5.29
C ALA A 85 -0.07 -5.98 5.25
N TYR A 86 0.37 -5.10 6.13
CA TYR A 86 1.79 -4.78 6.29
C TYR A 86 2.51 -5.94 7.00
N ASN A 87 3.59 -6.43 6.37
CA ASN A 87 4.47 -7.47 6.93
C ASN A 87 5.91 -6.99 6.86
N LEU A 88 6.28 -6.05 7.70
CA LEU A 88 7.62 -5.49 7.67
C LEU A 88 8.66 -6.55 7.98
N ARG A 89 9.68 -6.64 7.13
CA ARG A 89 10.84 -7.54 7.26
C ARG A 89 10.47 -9.02 7.39
N ASN A 90 9.30 -9.41 6.91
CA ASN A 90 8.78 -10.78 7.00
C ASN A 90 8.66 -11.32 8.43
N MET A 91 8.33 -10.42 9.37
CA MET A 91 8.18 -10.78 10.79
C MET A 91 6.76 -11.17 11.19
N GLY A 92 5.85 -11.30 10.21
CA GLY A 92 4.45 -11.60 10.41
C GLY A 92 3.55 -10.36 10.39
N VAL A 93 2.38 -10.51 9.78
CA VAL A 93 1.44 -9.39 9.56
C VAL A 93 0.86 -8.82 10.85
N GLY A 94 0.74 -9.62 11.90
CA GLY A 94 0.26 -9.17 13.21
C GLY A 94 1.28 -8.34 14.01
N ASN A 95 2.53 -8.23 13.55
CA ASN A 95 3.64 -7.60 14.27
C ASN A 95 3.98 -6.19 13.77
N THR A 96 3.23 -5.68 12.80
CA THR A 96 3.38 -4.32 12.25
C THR A 96 2.24 -3.44 12.75
N LEU A 97 2.58 -2.38 13.48
CA LEU A 97 1.58 -1.41 13.91
C LEU A 97 1.28 -0.41 12.80
N VAL A 98 0.00 -0.26 12.48
CA VAL A 98 -0.46 0.72 11.48
C VAL A 98 -1.15 1.89 12.16
N LEU A 99 -0.71 3.09 11.78
CA LEU A 99 -1.22 4.35 12.28
C LEU A 99 -1.79 5.20 11.14
N LEU A 100 -2.74 6.07 11.48
CA LEU A 100 -3.21 7.18 10.66
C LEU A 100 -3.02 8.47 11.46
N ASN A 101 -2.22 9.40 10.96
CA ASN A 101 -1.86 10.62 11.66
C ASN A 101 -1.43 10.37 13.12
N GLY A 102 -0.60 9.34 13.33
CA GLY A 102 -0.10 8.95 14.65
C GLY A 102 -1.11 8.24 15.56
N ARG A 103 -2.33 7.95 15.10
CA ARG A 103 -3.36 7.24 15.86
C ARG A 103 -3.50 5.80 15.35
N ARG A 104 -3.60 4.84 16.27
CA ARG A 104 -3.79 3.43 15.93
C ARG A 104 -5.06 3.22 15.11
N LEU A 105 -4.93 2.51 14.01
CA LEU A 105 -6.06 2.02 13.27
C LEU A 105 -6.59 0.72 13.90
N VAL A 106 -7.89 0.51 13.76
CA VAL A 106 -8.57 -0.70 14.22
C VAL A 106 -8.36 -1.80 13.20
N ASN A 107 -8.11 -3.01 13.68
CA ASN A 107 -8.04 -4.17 12.80
C ASN A 107 -9.35 -4.36 12.03
N SER A 108 -9.25 -4.85 10.81
CA SER A 108 -10.44 -5.14 10.01
C SER A 108 -11.27 -6.26 10.63
N ALA A 109 -12.57 -6.27 10.34
CA ALA A 109 -13.48 -7.29 10.85
C ALA A 109 -13.26 -8.68 10.22
N GLY A 110 -12.64 -8.73 9.03
CA GLY A 110 -12.21 -9.96 8.38
C GLY A 110 -10.90 -10.47 8.99
N TYR A 111 -10.64 -11.75 8.80
CA TYR A 111 -9.34 -12.34 9.15
C TYR A 111 -8.73 -13.02 7.94
N GLN A 112 -7.43 -13.11 7.94
CA GLN A 112 -6.65 -13.92 7.02
C GLN A 112 -5.92 -14.99 7.84
N THR A 113 -5.37 -15.99 7.18
CA THR A 113 -4.58 -17.02 7.85
C THR A 113 -3.11 -16.91 7.45
N GLU A 114 -2.26 -16.94 8.44
CA GLU A 114 -0.81 -16.93 8.27
C GLU A 114 -0.24 -18.29 8.68
N LEU A 115 0.78 -18.77 7.98
CA LEU A 115 1.47 -20.02 8.32
C LEU A 115 2.50 -19.73 9.41
N ILE A 116 2.19 -20.14 10.63
CA ILE A 116 3.06 -19.94 11.79
C ILE A 116 3.41 -21.31 12.39
N GLY A 117 4.70 -21.66 12.40
CA GLY A 117 5.16 -22.93 12.97
C GLY A 117 4.65 -24.19 12.25
N GLY A 118 4.13 -24.06 11.04
CA GLY A 118 3.54 -25.14 10.26
C GLY A 118 2.02 -25.23 10.34
N ASP A 119 1.38 -24.38 11.16
CA ASP A 119 -0.08 -24.31 11.30
C ASP A 119 -0.66 -23.04 10.68
N PHE A 120 -1.86 -23.12 10.14
CA PHE A 120 -2.60 -21.98 9.64
C PHE A 120 -3.33 -21.26 10.77
N VAL A 121 -2.79 -20.11 11.18
CA VAL A 121 -3.29 -19.31 12.31
C VAL A 121 -4.09 -18.11 11.79
N PRO A 122 -5.36 -17.93 12.24
CA PRO A 122 -6.13 -16.72 11.92
C PRO A 122 -5.45 -15.49 12.52
N THR A 123 -5.19 -14.49 11.69
CA THR A 123 -4.55 -13.23 12.10
C THR A 123 -5.43 -12.04 11.73
N LEU A 124 -5.68 -11.18 12.70
CA LEU A 124 -6.38 -9.91 12.49
C LEU A 124 -5.36 -8.80 12.22
N THR A 125 -5.64 -7.99 11.22
CA THR A 125 -4.76 -6.89 10.82
C THR A 125 -5.57 -5.71 10.32
N VAL A 126 -4.95 -4.55 10.26
CA VAL A 126 -5.50 -3.39 9.56
C VAL A 126 -5.49 -3.70 8.06
N ASN A 127 -6.61 -3.47 7.39
CA ASN A 127 -6.69 -3.58 5.94
C ASN A 127 -6.10 -2.31 5.30
N SER A 128 -4.98 -2.44 4.58
CA SER A 128 -4.34 -1.33 3.88
C SER A 128 -5.23 -0.71 2.79
N ASN A 129 -6.11 -1.51 2.18
CA ASN A 129 -7.03 -1.03 1.14
C ASN A 129 -8.13 -0.09 1.66
N LEU A 130 -8.28 0.03 2.98
CA LEU A 130 -9.16 1.04 3.59
C LEU A 130 -8.47 2.39 3.81
N ILE A 131 -7.19 2.51 3.46
CA ILE A 131 -6.43 3.75 3.59
C ILE A 131 -6.38 4.41 2.22
N PRO A 132 -6.84 5.67 2.08
CA PRO A 132 -6.86 6.39 0.80
C PRO A 132 -5.43 6.74 0.37
N THR A 133 -4.81 5.90 -0.44
CA THR A 133 -3.40 6.03 -0.85
C THR A 133 -3.13 7.34 -1.56
N THR A 134 -3.99 7.72 -2.50
CA THR A 134 -3.86 8.95 -3.30
C THR A 134 -4.11 10.23 -2.51
N GLY A 135 -4.65 10.13 -1.31
CA GLY A 135 -4.89 11.27 -0.39
C GLY A 135 -3.80 11.48 0.66
N LEU A 136 -2.82 10.59 0.70
CA LEU A 136 -1.72 10.69 1.66
C LEU A 136 -0.77 11.85 1.29
N ASP A 137 -0.26 12.51 2.30
CA ASP A 137 0.88 13.42 2.20
C ASP A 137 2.19 12.64 2.16
N ARG A 138 2.28 11.62 3.02
CA ARG A 138 3.43 10.70 3.07
C ARG A 138 3.10 9.45 3.87
N VAL A 139 3.95 8.45 3.72
CA VAL A 139 3.99 7.25 4.58
C VAL A 139 5.32 7.20 5.29
N GLU A 140 5.29 7.12 6.62
CA GLU A 140 6.48 7.04 7.47
C GLU A 140 6.63 5.60 7.99
N ILE A 141 7.80 5.01 7.82
CA ILE A 141 8.08 3.62 8.21
C ILE A 141 9.20 3.61 9.23
N LEU A 142 8.87 3.28 10.46
CA LEU A 142 9.84 3.08 11.54
C LEU A 142 10.19 1.59 11.67
N LYS A 143 11.45 1.24 11.40
CA LYS A 143 11.90 -0.14 11.26
C LYS A 143 12.33 -0.80 12.57
N ASP A 144 12.90 -0.05 13.51
CA ASP A 144 13.53 -0.57 14.71
C ASP A 144 13.14 0.22 15.95
N GLY A 145 13.23 -0.42 17.13
CA GLY A 145 12.97 0.23 18.41
C GLY A 145 11.52 0.62 18.66
N ALA A 146 10.62 0.31 17.74
CA ALA A 146 9.23 0.75 17.78
C ALA A 146 8.46 0.14 18.97
N SER A 147 8.72 -1.10 19.33
CA SER A 147 8.04 -1.78 20.44
C SER A 147 8.27 -1.14 21.80
N ALA A 148 9.42 -0.49 22.01
CA ALA A 148 9.70 0.24 23.25
C ALA A 148 8.79 1.46 23.45
N ILE A 149 8.29 2.04 22.35
CA ILE A 149 7.44 3.24 22.37
C ILE A 149 5.97 2.87 22.18
N TYR A 150 5.68 1.95 21.25
CA TYR A 150 4.33 1.64 20.79
C TYR A 150 3.77 0.32 21.33
N GLY A 151 4.60 -0.50 22.00
CA GLY A 151 4.19 -1.79 22.57
C GLY A 151 4.38 -2.97 21.63
N ALA A 152 3.84 -4.13 22.03
CA ALA A 152 4.09 -5.43 21.39
C ALA A 152 3.65 -5.50 19.92
N ASP A 153 2.61 -4.78 19.53
CA ASP A 153 2.08 -4.78 18.16
C ASP A 153 3.06 -4.15 17.15
N ALA A 154 4.08 -3.43 17.64
CA ALA A 154 5.09 -2.79 16.83
C ALA A 154 6.43 -3.54 16.83
N LEU A 155 6.41 -4.87 16.96
CA LEU A 155 7.62 -5.69 17.02
C LEU A 155 8.42 -5.62 15.71
N ALA A 156 7.75 -5.70 14.57
CA ALA A 156 8.35 -5.56 13.25
C ALA A 156 8.61 -4.11 12.87
N GLY A 157 7.82 -3.19 13.39
CA GLY A 157 7.90 -1.77 13.11
C GLY A 157 6.56 -1.07 13.15
N VAL A 158 6.57 0.20 12.72
CA VAL A 158 5.36 1.04 12.61
C VAL A 158 5.28 1.62 11.22
N VAL A 159 4.08 1.58 10.64
CA VAL A 159 3.73 2.31 9.42
C VAL A 159 2.72 3.39 9.77
N ASN A 160 3.09 4.65 9.60
CA ASN A 160 2.22 5.78 9.84
C ASN A 160 1.81 6.43 8.52
N ASN A 161 0.54 6.32 8.19
CA ASN A 161 -0.04 6.97 7.04
C ASN A 161 -0.43 8.38 7.44
N VAL A 162 0.11 9.37 6.77
CA VAL A 162 -0.09 10.78 7.12
C VAL A 162 -0.95 11.43 6.06
N ILE A 163 -2.11 11.93 6.47
CA ILE A 163 -2.95 12.82 5.68
C ILE A 163 -2.66 14.24 6.14
N ASP A 164 -2.46 15.15 5.20
CA ASP A 164 -2.26 16.56 5.53
C ASP A 164 -3.54 17.14 6.17
N ALA A 165 -3.53 17.23 7.49
CA ALA A 165 -4.66 17.74 8.25
C ALA A 165 -4.77 19.28 8.20
N GLU A 166 -3.72 19.97 7.73
CA GLU A 166 -3.66 21.42 7.63
C GLU A 166 -3.68 21.92 6.17
N TYR A 167 -4.15 21.07 5.26
CA TYR A 167 -4.26 21.42 3.85
C TYR A 167 -5.13 22.66 3.66
N GLU A 168 -4.66 23.61 2.85
CA GLU A 168 -5.39 24.81 2.47
C GLU A 168 -5.58 24.84 0.97
N GLY A 169 -6.82 25.02 0.54
CA GLY A 169 -7.17 25.13 -0.87
C GLY A 169 -8.05 23.99 -1.37
N PHE A 170 -8.03 23.78 -2.66
CA PHE A 170 -8.77 22.73 -3.34
C PHE A 170 -7.87 22.05 -4.35
N SER A 171 -7.81 20.73 -4.29
CA SER A 171 -7.22 19.90 -5.33
C SER A 171 -8.18 18.80 -5.73
N PHE A 172 -8.06 18.40 -6.98
CA PHE A 172 -8.77 17.23 -7.45
C PHE A 172 -7.91 16.50 -8.48
N SER A 173 -7.94 15.19 -8.45
CA SER A 173 -7.27 14.36 -9.44
C SER A 173 -8.17 13.21 -9.87
N THR A 174 -7.98 12.79 -11.11
CA THR A 174 -8.64 11.61 -11.66
C THR A 174 -7.59 10.81 -12.41
N ARG A 175 -7.52 9.53 -12.14
CA ARG A 175 -6.63 8.60 -12.83
C ARG A 175 -7.44 7.47 -13.42
N LEU A 176 -7.12 7.10 -14.66
CA LEU A 176 -7.67 5.95 -15.34
C LEU A 176 -6.51 5.03 -15.72
N LYS A 177 -6.56 3.78 -15.30
CA LYS A 177 -5.62 2.74 -15.69
C LYS A 177 -6.33 1.70 -16.53
N GLY A 178 -5.69 1.24 -17.58
CA GLY A 178 -6.12 0.08 -18.37
C GLY A 178 -5.10 -1.04 -18.26
N TYR A 179 -5.53 -2.26 -18.50
CA TYR A 179 -4.70 -3.45 -18.47
C TYR A 179 -4.46 -3.97 -19.88
N ASP A 180 -3.18 -4.26 -20.18
CA ASP A 180 -2.84 -4.88 -21.44
C ASP A 180 -3.45 -6.30 -21.52
N HIS A 181 -4.12 -6.63 -22.62
CA HIS A 181 -4.85 -7.88 -22.86
C HIS A 181 -6.15 -8.10 -22.06
N PHE A 182 -6.61 -7.13 -21.27
CA PHE A 182 -7.87 -7.22 -20.54
C PHE A 182 -8.73 -5.99 -20.80
N GLU A 183 -10.06 -6.19 -20.80
CA GLU A 183 -11.02 -5.08 -20.95
C GLU A 183 -11.26 -4.32 -19.63
N ALA A 184 -10.58 -4.70 -18.57
CA ALA A 184 -10.71 -4.09 -17.26
C ALA A 184 -10.05 -2.71 -17.19
N GLU A 185 -10.67 -1.82 -16.47
CA GLU A 185 -10.16 -0.47 -16.17
C GLU A 185 -10.25 -0.20 -14.67
N ASP A 186 -9.31 0.59 -14.16
CA ASP A 186 -9.37 1.14 -12.80
C ASP A 186 -9.64 2.63 -12.90
N LEU A 187 -10.59 3.13 -12.12
CA LEU A 187 -10.88 4.53 -11.98
C LEU A 187 -10.60 4.98 -10.55
N THR A 188 -9.71 5.95 -10.42
CA THR A 188 -9.45 6.63 -9.15
C THR A 188 -9.88 8.08 -9.25
N PHE A 189 -10.63 8.55 -8.28
CA PHE A 189 -11.01 9.95 -8.12
C PHE A 189 -10.67 10.40 -6.71
N THR A 190 -9.84 11.44 -6.60
CA THR A 190 -9.47 12.03 -5.31
C THR A 190 -9.78 13.51 -5.31
N SER A 191 -10.42 13.99 -4.27
CA SER A 191 -10.66 15.40 -4.04
C SER A 191 -10.27 15.78 -2.62
N LYS A 192 -9.50 16.86 -2.49
CA LYS A 192 -9.04 17.39 -1.20
C LYS A 192 -9.42 18.85 -1.11
N PHE A 193 -10.11 19.21 -0.05
CA PHE A 193 -10.51 20.56 0.25
C PHE A 193 -10.10 20.92 1.68
N GLY A 194 -9.50 22.09 1.86
CA GLY A 194 -9.09 22.56 3.16
C GLY A 194 -9.28 24.05 3.33
N MET A 195 -9.67 24.45 4.51
CA MET A 195 -9.84 25.85 4.88
C MET A 195 -9.55 26.10 6.36
N LYS A 196 -8.98 27.25 6.64
CA LYS A 196 -8.89 27.79 7.98
C LYS A 196 -10.07 28.72 8.29
N PHE A 197 -10.49 28.78 9.52
CA PHE A 197 -11.53 29.66 10.00
C PHE A 197 -11.28 30.03 11.49
N ASN A 198 -12.05 30.98 12.00
CA ASN A 198 -11.92 31.45 13.37
C ASN A 198 -10.53 32.04 13.67
N ASP A 199 -10.10 32.99 12.82
CA ASP A 199 -8.78 33.64 12.88
C ASP A 199 -7.62 32.62 12.95
N ASP A 200 -7.66 31.62 12.07
CA ASP A 200 -6.70 30.51 11.97
C ASP A 200 -6.64 29.57 13.18
N ALA A 201 -7.55 29.74 14.14
CA ALA A 201 -7.61 28.87 15.32
C ALA A 201 -8.25 27.50 15.04
N SER A 202 -8.94 27.37 13.90
CA SER A 202 -9.64 26.15 13.52
C SER A 202 -9.36 25.79 12.06
N HIS A 203 -9.27 24.51 11.78
CA HIS A 203 -8.96 23.95 10.46
C HIS A 203 -10.00 22.90 10.08
N LEU A 204 -10.39 22.89 8.85
CA LEU A 204 -11.21 21.83 8.26
C LEU A 204 -10.52 21.31 7.00
N THR A 205 -10.19 20.02 7.00
CA THR A 205 -9.74 19.31 5.80
C THR A 205 -10.76 18.23 5.48
N VAL A 206 -11.20 18.16 4.23
CA VAL A 206 -12.08 17.11 3.71
C VAL A 206 -11.33 16.41 2.59
N LEU A 207 -11.17 15.11 2.73
CA LEU A 207 -10.64 14.22 1.71
C LEU A 207 -11.74 13.29 1.25
N VAL A 208 -11.94 13.21 -0.06
CA VAL A 208 -12.80 12.23 -0.69
C VAL A 208 -11.95 11.43 -1.66
N ASP A 209 -11.91 10.13 -1.43
CA ASP A 209 -11.23 9.18 -2.28
C ASP A 209 -12.22 8.14 -2.76
N TYR A 210 -12.23 7.90 -4.06
CA TYR A 210 -13.07 6.90 -4.72
C TYR A 210 -12.20 6.07 -5.63
N TYR A 211 -12.18 4.77 -5.41
CA TYR A 211 -11.46 3.81 -6.21
C TYR A 211 -12.42 2.73 -6.67
N ASP A 212 -12.44 2.47 -7.96
CA ASP A 212 -13.24 1.43 -8.59
C ASP A 212 -12.38 0.66 -9.58
N ARG A 213 -12.38 -0.64 -9.45
CA ARG A 213 -11.65 -1.56 -10.32
C ARG A 213 -12.60 -2.54 -10.96
N ASP A 214 -12.52 -2.62 -12.27
CA ASP A 214 -13.23 -3.63 -13.02
C ASP A 214 -12.73 -5.04 -12.72
N ARG A 215 -13.63 -5.98 -12.87
CA ARG A 215 -13.30 -7.39 -12.71
C ARG A 215 -12.42 -7.86 -13.87
N ILE A 216 -11.20 -8.27 -13.57
CA ILE A 216 -10.29 -8.92 -14.52
C ILE A 216 -10.73 -10.37 -14.71
N LYS A 217 -11.02 -10.78 -15.96
CA LYS A 217 -11.42 -12.14 -16.28
C LYS A 217 -10.30 -12.83 -17.06
N ALA A 218 -9.79 -13.93 -16.52
CA ALA A 218 -8.75 -14.72 -17.16
C ALA A 218 -9.12 -15.18 -18.58
N THR A 219 -10.43 -15.25 -18.89
CA THR A 219 -10.94 -15.64 -20.22
C THR A 219 -10.72 -14.61 -21.31
N GLU A 220 -10.34 -13.38 -20.97
CA GLU A 220 -10.07 -12.30 -21.92
C GLU A 220 -8.68 -12.41 -22.55
N ASP A 221 -7.75 -13.09 -21.89
CA ASP A 221 -6.41 -13.35 -22.42
C ASP A 221 -6.27 -14.82 -22.83
N GLU A 222 -5.90 -15.06 -24.08
CA GLU A 222 -5.75 -16.42 -24.65
C GLU A 222 -4.77 -17.28 -23.83
N ARG A 223 -3.76 -16.68 -23.22
CA ARG A 223 -2.76 -17.38 -22.40
C ARG A 223 -3.35 -18.00 -21.14
N TRP A 224 -4.39 -17.39 -20.59
CA TRP A 224 -5.02 -17.77 -19.33
C TRP A 224 -6.40 -18.41 -19.51
N SER A 225 -7.01 -18.21 -20.69
CA SER A 225 -8.31 -18.80 -21.01
C SER A 225 -8.25 -20.32 -21.23
N ILE A 226 -7.06 -20.84 -21.53
CA ILE A 226 -6.82 -22.24 -21.84
C ILE A 226 -6.36 -22.96 -20.57
N GLY A 227 -7.14 -23.94 -20.10
CA GLY A 227 -6.74 -24.78 -18.96
C GLY A 227 -5.63 -25.78 -19.27
N ASP A 228 -5.28 -25.96 -20.54
CA ASP A 228 -4.21 -26.87 -20.99
C ASP A 228 -2.96 -26.08 -21.39
N HIS A 229 -2.09 -25.84 -20.43
CA HIS A 229 -0.87 -25.09 -20.64
C HIS A 229 0.23 -25.82 -21.44
N ARG A 230 -0.01 -27.06 -21.87
CA ARG A 230 0.95 -27.79 -22.70
C ARG A 230 1.12 -27.14 -24.07
N GLU A 231 0.11 -26.44 -24.56
CA GLU A 231 0.20 -25.67 -25.80
C GLU A 231 1.23 -24.55 -25.75
N LEU A 232 1.47 -23.99 -24.57
CA LEU A 232 2.44 -22.93 -24.34
C LEU A 232 3.90 -23.45 -24.27
N LEU A 233 4.08 -24.76 -24.16
CA LEU A 233 5.41 -25.37 -24.11
C LEU A 233 6.00 -25.48 -25.53
N PRO A 234 7.35 -25.29 -25.67
CA PRO A 234 8.04 -25.60 -26.92
C PRO A 234 7.75 -27.02 -27.40
N ASP A 235 7.76 -27.22 -28.71
CA ASP A 235 7.40 -28.51 -29.33
C ASP A 235 8.33 -29.67 -28.90
N ASP A 236 9.58 -29.36 -28.59
CA ASP A 236 10.60 -30.30 -28.12
C ASP A 236 10.60 -30.51 -26.61
N SER A 237 9.67 -29.88 -25.88
CA SER A 237 9.60 -29.99 -24.42
C SER A 237 9.22 -31.40 -23.98
N PRO A 238 9.99 -32.05 -23.09
CA PRO A 238 9.64 -33.36 -22.54
C PRO A 238 8.36 -33.33 -21.70
N TRP A 239 7.89 -32.15 -21.31
CA TRP A 239 6.68 -31.95 -20.51
C TRP A 239 5.41 -31.80 -21.35
N LYS A 240 5.51 -31.66 -22.68
CA LYS A 240 4.36 -31.48 -23.58
C LYS A 240 3.38 -32.65 -23.56
N THR A 241 3.86 -33.84 -23.25
CA THR A 241 3.03 -35.03 -23.08
C THR A 241 2.59 -35.33 -21.68
N ASN A 242 3.04 -34.52 -20.69
CA ASN A 242 2.75 -34.74 -19.27
C ASN A 242 1.31 -34.31 -18.96
N THR A 243 0.47 -35.26 -18.53
CA THR A 243 -0.93 -35.01 -18.22
C THR A 243 -1.15 -34.15 -16.98
N ALA A 244 -0.12 -33.97 -16.12
CA ALA A 244 -0.18 -33.06 -14.97
C ALA A 244 -0.34 -31.59 -15.39
N TYR A 245 0.12 -31.22 -16.58
CA TYR A 245 -0.03 -29.85 -17.11
C TYR A 245 -1.34 -29.64 -17.88
N ARG A 246 -2.18 -30.65 -18.01
CA ARG A 246 -3.42 -30.60 -18.77
C ARG A 246 -4.53 -29.83 -18.06
N ASN A 247 -4.50 -29.79 -16.75
CA ASN A 247 -5.54 -29.18 -15.93
C ASN A 247 -4.88 -28.38 -14.78
N MET A 248 -3.96 -27.49 -15.15
CA MET A 248 -3.52 -26.47 -14.19
C MET A 248 -4.60 -25.39 -14.08
N HIS A 249 -5.85 -25.80 -13.93
CA HIS A 249 -6.83 -24.88 -13.39
C HIS A 249 -6.36 -24.55 -11.97
N SER A 250 -5.91 -23.35 -11.80
CA SER A 250 -6.01 -22.69 -10.51
C SER A 250 -7.38 -23.02 -9.97
N TYR A 251 -7.46 -23.49 -8.78
CA TYR A 251 -8.70 -23.71 -8.09
C TYR A 251 -9.53 -22.42 -8.15
N GLN A 252 -10.46 -22.36 -9.12
CA GLN A 252 -11.47 -21.33 -9.13
C GLN A 252 -12.50 -21.75 -8.09
N TYR A 253 -12.43 -21.11 -6.96
CA TYR A 253 -13.49 -21.13 -5.96
C TYR A 253 -14.35 -19.89 -6.10
#